data_c9176a509aa6bd21640a12235091e2c5
#
_entry.id   c9176a509aa6bd21640a12235091e2c5
#
_cell.length_a   1.000
_cell.length_b   1.000
_cell.length_c   1.000
_cell.angle_alpha   90.00
_cell.angle_beta   90.00
_cell.angle_gamma   90.00
#
_symmetry.space_group_name_H-M   'P 1'
#
loop_
_entity.id
_entity.type
_entity.pdbx_description
1 polymer ?
#
loop_
_entity_poly.entity_id
_entity_poly.type
_entity_poly.pdbx_seq_one_letter_code
_entity_poly.pdbx_strand_id
1 'polypeptide(L)'
;MKKTLALCTPIPEKQMEYIKEQCDITICGELKHGKGNVTEEMTKEECMGHELVVLGDEYAGADTIKAWAESGMKFMGVAKGTPATVDHNAIKEAGLELSYTPGRNRVAVAEFTIGLMIAVARKLTLSCTGLSKGEHVGEPMEDIYDVPDVKNVTFGPLDEKHPFVDYGIGFELYGKKLGVAGYGAIGREVAVRAKAFGMEILAYDPYMPAEKIEADGARAVD
;
A
#
# COMPACT_ATOMS: atom_id res chain seq x y z
N MET A 1 -18.74 25.26 -22.72
CA MET A 1 -18.33 25.51 -21.33
C MET A 1 -17.57 24.29 -20.85
N LYS A 2 -16.45 24.46 -20.15
CA LYS A 2 -15.76 23.37 -19.45
C LYS A 2 -16.64 22.89 -18.30
N LYS A 3 -16.50 21.60 -17.95
CA LYS A 3 -17.16 21.04 -16.77
C LYS A 3 -16.44 21.49 -15.49
N THR A 4 -17.15 21.65 -14.41
CA THR A 4 -16.55 21.99 -13.10
C THR A 4 -16.12 20.72 -12.38
N LEU A 5 -14.90 20.69 -11.87
CA LEU A 5 -14.30 19.56 -11.16
C LEU A 5 -13.82 19.96 -9.79
N ALA A 6 -14.35 19.35 -8.72
CA ALA A 6 -13.76 19.37 -7.40
C ALA A 6 -12.73 18.23 -7.27
N LEU A 7 -11.47 18.58 -7.01
CA LEU A 7 -10.37 17.66 -6.94
C LEU A 7 -9.78 17.61 -5.53
N CYS A 8 -9.95 16.50 -4.84
CA CYS A 8 -9.51 16.26 -3.46
C CYS A 8 -8.22 15.42 -3.35
N THR A 9 -7.73 14.86 -4.45
CA THR A 9 -6.56 13.96 -4.47
C THR A 9 -5.50 14.43 -5.47
N PRO A 10 -4.21 14.22 -5.20
CA PRO A 10 -3.16 14.58 -6.15
C PRO A 10 -3.24 13.74 -7.43
N ILE A 11 -3.03 14.38 -8.56
CA ILE A 11 -2.95 13.77 -9.88
C ILE A 11 -1.55 14.07 -10.45
N PRO A 12 -0.89 13.13 -11.13
CA PRO A 12 0.39 13.37 -11.77
C PRO A 12 0.31 14.54 -12.79
N GLU A 13 1.37 15.31 -12.90
CA GLU A 13 1.41 16.57 -13.68
C GLU A 13 0.89 16.43 -15.11
N LYS A 14 1.36 15.39 -15.82
CA LYS A 14 0.91 15.12 -17.19
C LYS A 14 -0.61 14.95 -17.33
N GLN A 15 -1.24 14.25 -16.39
CA GLN A 15 -2.70 14.07 -16.35
C GLN A 15 -3.40 15.34 -15.92
N MET A 16 -2.79 16.11 -15.03
CA MET A 16 -3.32 17.41 -14.60
C MET A 16 -3.42 18.40 -15.76
N GLU A 17 -2.41 18.46 -16.63
CA GLU A 17 -2.44 19.31 -17.84
C GLU A 17 -3.63 18.92 -18.74
N TYR A 18 -3.78 17.63 -19.02
CA TYR A 18 -4.91 17.13 -19.81
C TYR A 18 -6.27 17.49 -19.21
N ILE A 19 -6.42 17.35 -17.88
CA ILE A 19 -7.69 17.65 -17.20
C ILE A 19 -7.98 19.16 -17.22
N LYS A 20 -6.99 20.01 -17.06
CA LYS A 20 -7.13 21.48 -17.16
C LYS A 20 -7.63 21.96 -18.53
N GLU A 21 -7.36 21.21 -19.58
CA GLU A 21 -7.90 21.52 -20.91
C GLU A 21 -9.43 21.27 -20.99
N GLN A 22 -9.93 20.28 -20.23
CA GLN A 22 -11.31 19.80 -20.29
C GLN A 22 -12.20 20.36 -19.17
N CYS A 23 -11.61 20.67 -18.02
CA CYS A 23 -12.35 21.05 -16.81
C CYS A 23 -11.82 22.35 -16.18
N ASP A 24 -12.73 23.06 -15.53
CA ASP A 24 -12.39 24.11 -14.57
C ASP A 24 -12.23 23.43 -13.19
N ILE A 25 -11.00 23.44 -12.66
CA ILE A 25 -10.63 22.66 -11.48
C ILE A 25 -10.64 23.54 -10.24
N THR A 26 -11.33 23.08 -9.19
CA THR A 26 -11.24 23.61 -7.82
C THR A 26 -10.51 22.59 -6.95
N ILE A 27 -9.47 22.99 -6.26
CA ILE A 27 -8.74 22.16 -5.31
C ILE A 27 -9.49 22.16 -3.98
N CYS A 28 -9.85 20.98 -3.50
CA CYS A 28 -10.68 20.76 -2.33
C CYS A 28 -10.08 19.69 -1.41
N GLY A 29 -10.72 19.47 -0.26
CA GLY A 29 -10.44 18.34 0.63
C GLY A 29 -8.97 18.24 1.08
N GLU A 30 -8.46 17.01 1.21
CA GLU A 30 -7.09 16.78 1.67
C GLU A 30 -6.02 17.37 0.76
N LEU A 31 -6.30 17.55 -0.52
CA LEU A 31 -5.37 18.19 -1.44
C LEU A 31 -5.15 19.68 -1.12
N LYS A 32 -6.16 20.34 -0.56
CA LYS A 32 -6.12 21.75 -0.14
C LYS A 32 -5.62 21.95 1.29
N HIS A 33 -6.08 21.08 2.22
CA HIS A 33 -5.89 21.30 3.67
C HIS A 33 -4.81 20.38 4.28
N GLY A 34 -4.34 19.40 3.52
CA GLY A 34 -3.41 18.37 4.00
C GLY A 34 -4.11 17.15 4.58
N LYS A 35 -3.41 16.01 4.54
CA LYS A 35 -3.93 14.72 4.94
C LYS A 35 -4.32 14.68 6.43
N GLY A 36 -5.53 14.19 6.71
CA GLY A 36 -6.08 14.07 8.06
C GLY A 36 -6.62 15.36 8.66
N ASN A 37 -6.60 16.48 7.93
CA ASN A 37 -7.09 17.80 8.40
C ASN A 37 -8.47 18.15 7.83
N VAL A 38 -9.19 17.17 7.28
CA VAL A 38 -10.47 17.40 6.59
C VAL A 38 -11.57 16.60 7.24
N THR A 39 -12.70 17.26 7.49
CA THR A 39 -13.94 16.59 7.93
C THR A 39 -14.86 16.37 6.72
N GLU A 40 -15.84 15.48 6.88
CA GLU A 40 -16.86 15.26 5.84
C GLU A 40 -17.61 16.57 5.51
N GLU A 41 -17.94 17.38 6.51
CA GLU A 41 -18.67 18.63 6.28
C GLU A 41 -17.86 19.64 5.46
N MET A 42 -16.56 19.77 5.73
CA MET A 42 -15.67 20.61 4.92
C MET A 42 -15.63 20.14 3.46
N THR A 43 -15.49 18.83 3.24
CA THR A 43 -15.48 18.26 1.89
C THR A 43 -16.82 18.46 1.20
N LYS A 44 -17.92 18.29 1.94
CA LYS A 44 -19.28 18.52 1.44
C LYS A 44 -19.46 19.96 0.95
N GLU A 45 -19.11 20.95 1.77
CA GLU A 45 -19.24 22.36 1.40
C GLU A 45 -18.36 22.72 0.20
N GLU A 46 -17.10 22.30 0.18
CA GLU A 46 -16.15 22.64 -0.89
C GLU A 46 -16.48 22.00 -2.23
N CYS A 47 -17.11 20.82 -2.24
CA CYS A 47 -17.47 20.12 -3.47
C CYS A 47 -18.86 20.46 -3.99
N MET A 48 -19.65 21.26 -3.27
CA MET A 48 -21.00 21.67 -3.71
C MET A 48 -20.97 22.43 -5.05
N GLY A 49 -21.92 22.10 -5.91
CA GLY A 49 -22.10 22.78 -7.20
C GLY A 49 -21.13 22.35 -8.30
N HIS A 50 -20.27 21.35 -8.07
CA HIS A 50 -19.40 20.81 -9.09
C HIS A 50 -20.07 19.63 -9.80
N GLU A 51 -19.94 19.58 -11.14
CA GLU A 51 -20.48 18.47 -11.94
C GLU A 51 -19.70 17.17 -11.74
N LEU A 52 -18.39 17.28 -11.45
CA LEU A 52 -17.48 16.18 -11.26
C LEU A 52 -16.79 16.34 -9.89
N VAL A 53 -16.73 15.24 -9.11
CA VAL A 53 -16.04 15.22 -7.82
C VAL A 53 -15.05 14.05 -7.82
N VAL A 54 -13.79 14.30 -7.49
CA VAL A 54 -12.77 13.25 -7.38
C VAL A 54 -12.18 13.27 -5.98
N LEU A 55 -12.50 12.24 -5.21
CA LEU A 55 -12.07 12.02 -3.83
C LEU A 55 -10.79 11.19 -3.74
N GLY A 56 -10.02 11.42 -2.71
CA GLY A 56 -8.89 10.60 -2.26
C GLY A 56 -9.29 9.68 -1.11
N ASP A 57 -8.94 10.13 0.10
CA ASP A 57 -9.21 9.42 1.36
C ASP A 57 -10.47 9.95 2.07
N GLU A 58 -11.08 11.02 1.55
CA GLU A 58 -12.24 11.66 2.14
C GLU A 58 -13.44 10.71 2.23
N TYR A 59 -14.21 10.89 3.30
CA TYR A 59 -15.48 10.19 3.52
C TYR A 59 -16.65 11.00 2.93
N ALA A 60 -17.59 10.33 2.29
CA ALA A 60 -18.85 10.90 1.84
C ALA A 60 -20.00 9.92 2.13
N GLY A 61 -20.79 10.22 3.16
CA GLY A 61 -21.98 9.47 3.51
C GLY A 61 -23.20 9.81 2.63
N ALA A 62 -24.32 9.17 2.92
CA ALA A 62 -25.53 9.27 2.12
C ALA A 62 -26.03 10.72 1.97
N ASP A 63 -26.05 11.49 3.08
CA ASP A 63 -26.52 12.88 3.06
C ASP A 63 -25.63 13.81 2.24
N THR A 64 -24.32 13.59 2.28
CA THR A 64 -23.35 14.33 1.49
C THR A 64 -23.52 14.05 0.00
N ILE A 65 -23.63 12.78 -0.37
CA ILE A 65 -23.82 12.36 -1.77
C ILE A 65 -25.14 12.91 -2.33
N LYS A 66 -26.22 12.83 -1.55
CA LYS A 66 -27.52 13.38 -1.93
C LYS A 66 -27.44 14.88 -2.17
N ALA A 67 -26.82 15.64 -1.24
CA ALA A 67 -26.65 17.07 -1.37
C ALA A 67 -25.83 17.46 -2.63
N TRP A 68 -24.76 16.71 -2.95
CA TRP A 68 -23.99 16.91 -4.17
C TRP A 68 -24.80 16.62 -5.43
N ALA A 69 -25.57 15.52 -5.46
CA ALA A 69 -26.43 15.19 -6.58
C ALA A 69 -27.47 16.27 -6.83
N GLU A 70 -28.14 16.78 -5.77
CA GLU A 70 -29.11 17.87 -5.84
C GLU A 70 -28.46 19.18 -6.32
N SER A 71 -27.17 19.39 -6.02
CA SER A 71 -26.42 20.58 -6.48
C SER A 71 -25.88 20.48 -7.91
N GLY A 72 -26.09 19.32 -8.59
CA GLY A 72 -25.75 19.14 -10.00
C GLY A 72 -24.59 18.20 -10.30
N MET A 73 -24.07 17.46 -9.31
CA MET A 73 -23.06 16.43 -9.54
C MET A 73 -23.60 15.33 -10.44
N LYS A 74 -22.78 14.84 -11.36
CA LYS A 74 -23.09 13.78 -12.32
C LYS A 74 -22.15 12.58 -12.22
N PHE A 75 -20.92 12.84 -11.78
CA PHE A 75 -19.86 11.82 -11.74
C PHE A 75 -19.06 11.95 -10.47
N MET A 76 -18.75 10.79 -9.88
CA MET A 76 -17.84 10.66 -8.75
C MET A 76 -16.68 9.73 -9.11
N GLY A 77 -15.46 10.22 -8.95
CA GLY A 77 -14.25 9.43 -8.99
C GLY A 77 -13.72 9.18 -7.57
N VAL A 78 -13.29 7.96 -7.27
CA VAL A 78 -12.60 7.66 -6.00
C VAL A 78 -11.25 7.06 -6.30
N ALA A 79 -10.19 7.76 -5.91
CA ALA A 79 -8.81 7.35 -6.18
C ALA A 79 -8.36 6.19 -5.27
N LYS A 80 -9.19 5.14 -5.15
CA LYS A 80 -8.94 3.93 -4.34
C LYS A 80 -9.20 2.65 -5.12
N GLY A 81 -8.57 1.58 -4.67
CA GLY A 81 -8.82 0.24 -5.21
C GLY A 81 -10.17 -0.31 -4.82
N THR A 82 -10.68 0.07 -3.65
CA THR A 82 -12.03 -0.21 -3.15
C THR A 82 -12.59 1.09 -2.58
N PRO A 83 -13.69 1.61 -3.12
CA PRO A 83 -14.26 2.89 -2.70
C PRO A 83 -15.09 2.75 -1.41
N ALA A 84 -14.47 2.25 -0.32
CA ALA A 84 -15.13 2.01 0.97
C ALA A 84 -15.47 3.30 1.74
N THR A 85 -15.01 4.45 1.27
CA THR A 85 -15.24 5.75 1.92
C THR A 85 -16.48 6.48 1.43
N VAL A 86 -17.24 5.87 0.51
CA VAL A 86 -18.46 6.49 -0.05
C VAL A 86 -19.66 5.55 0.08
N ASP A 87 -20.85 6.10 0.26
CA ASP A 87 -22.07 5.32 0.34
C ASP A 87 -22.55 4.90 -1.07
N HIS A 88 -22.37 3.61 -1.38
CA HIS A 88 -22.71 3.05 -2.69
C HIS A 88 -24.22 3.05 -2.99
N ASN A 89 -25.05 2.90 -1.94
CA ASN A 89 -26.50 2.91 -2.14
C ASN A 89 -26.99 4.31 -2.51
N ALA A 90 -26.48 5.33 -1.80
CA ALA A 90 -26.78 6.71 -2.11
C ALA A 90 -26.35 7.12 -3.53
N ILE A 91 -25.16 6.68 -3.97
CA ILE A 91 -24.66 6.91 -5.33
C ILE A 91 -25.64 6.30 -6.36
N LYS A 92 -26.07 5.05 -6.14
CA LYS A 92 -26.99 4.34 -7.02
C LYS A 92 -28.39 4.99 -7.03
N GLU A 93 -28.92 5.34 -5.87
CA GLU A 93 -30.23 6.00 -5.73
C GLU A 93 -30.24 7.38 -6.39
N ALA A 94 -29.14 8.12 -6.30
CA ALA A 94 -28.99 9.42 -6.97
C ALA A 94 -28.71 9.31 -8.47
N GLY A 95 -28.55 8.11 -9.03
CA GLY A 95 -28.26 7.89 -10.45
C GLY A 95 -26.90 8.41 -10.90
N LEU A 96 -25.93 8.50 -10.00
CA LEU A 96 -24.59 9.00 -10.28
C LEU A 96 -23.70 7.92 -10.88
N GLU A 97 -22.80 8.33 -11.77
CA GLU A 97 -21.72 7.46 -12.23
C GLU A 97 -20.58 7.43 -11.23
N LEU A 98 -20.14 6.22 -10.85
CA LEU A 98 -18.99 6.00 -9.96
C LEU A 98 -17.84 5.34 -10.72
N SER A 99 -16.65 5.91 -10.63
CA SER A 99 -15.40 5.30 -11.10
C SER A 99 -14.40 5.18 -9.96
N TYR A 100 -13.68 4.07 -9.94
CA TYR A 100 -12.59 3.82 -8.99
C TYR A 100 -11.49 2.96 -9.65
N THR A 101 -10.38 2.71 -8.97
CA THR A 101 -9.18 2.12 -9.57
C THR A 101 -8.79 0.79 -8.91
N PRO A 102 -9.53 -0.31 -9.16
CA PRO A 102 -9.24 -1.61 -8.55
C PRO A 102 -7.84 -2.10 -8.94
N GLY A 103 -7.10 -2.58 -7.95
CA GLY A 103 -5.76 -3.14 -8.15
C GLY A 103 -4.64 -2.14 -8.43
N ARG A 104 -4.86 -0.83 -8.35
CA ARG A 104 -3.85 0.20 -8.65
C ARG A 104 -2.56 0.05 -7.82
N ASN A 105 -2.68 -0.39 -6.58
CA ASN A 105 -1.59 -0.52 -5.63
C ASN A 105 -1.10 -1.98 -5.45
N ARG A 106 -1.61 -2.94 -6.26
CA ARG A 106 -1.34 -4.37 -6.05
C ARG A 106 0.15 -4.69 -6.05
N VAL A 107 0.91 -4.10 -6.97
CA VAL A 107 2.36 -4.32 -7.08
C VAL A 107 3.08 -3.73 -5.88
N ALA A 108 2.84 -2.46 -5.56
CA ALA A 108 3.50 -1.77 -4.45
C ALA A 108 3.24 -2.46 -3.10
N VAL A 109 1.98 -2.87 -2.85
CA VAL A 109 1.63 -3.59 -1.62
C VAL A 109 2.27 -4.98 -1.57
N ALA A 110 2.34 -5.70 -2.70
CA ALA A 110 3.00 -6.99 -2.76
C ALA A 110 4.51 -6.88 -2.49
N GLU A 111 5.18 -5.89 -3.09
CA GLU A 111 6.61 -5.64 -2.86
C GLU A 111 6.88 -5.28 -1.40
N PHE A 112 6.06 -4.42 -0.80
CA PHE A 112 6.16 -4.08 0.61
C PHE A 112 5.96 -5.31 1.51
N THR A 113 4.98 -6.17 1.19
CA THR A 113 4.72 -7.42 1.91
C THR A 113 5.92 -8.36 1.88
N ILE A 114 6.53 -8.55 0.70
CA ILE A 114 7.76 -9.35 0.57
C ILE A 114 8.91 -8.72 1.36
N GLY A 115 9.06 -7.40 1.29
CA GLY A 115 10.07 -6.68 2.06
C GLY A 115 9.93 -6.89 3.58
N LEU A 116 8.71 -6.79 4.11
CA LEU A 116 8.42 -7.08 5.52
C LEU A 116 8.69 -8.55 5.87
N MET A 117 8.30 -9.48 5.02
CA MET A 117 8.54 -10.91 5.22
C MET A 117 10.05 -11.21 5.33
N ILE A 118 10.86 -10.63 4.44
CA ILE A 118 12.33 -10.76 4.49
C ILE A 118 12.87 -10.09 5.76
N ALA A 119 12.40 -8.89 6.09
CA ALA A 119 12.85 -8.16 7.27
C ALA A 119 12.64 -8.97 8.56
N VAL A 120 11.49 -9.63 8.69
CA VAL A 120 11.19 -10.52 9.82
C VAL A 120 12.04 -11.79 9.78
N ALA A 121 12.08 -12.48 8.63
CA ALA A 121 12.81 -13.74 8.47
C ALA A 121 14.30 -13.59 8.74
N ARG A 122 14.88 -12.45 8.37
CA ARG A 122 16.32 -12.15 8.49
C ARG A 122 16.66 -11.19 9.62
N LYS A 123 15.70 -10.86 10.49
CA LYS A 123 15.88 -9.94 11.63
C LYS A 123 16.44 -8.56 11.25
N LEU A 124 16.17 -8.06 10.04
CA LEU A 124 16.78 -6.82 9.52
C LEU A 124 16.51 -5.61 10.42
N THR A 125 15.28 -5.45 10.89
CA THR A 125 14.90 -4.32 11.75
C THR A 125 15.68 -4.34 13.07
N LEU A 126 15.82 -5.52 13.68
CA LEU A 126 16.59 -5.71 14.92
C LEU A 126 18.07 -5.35 14.70
N SER A 127 18.67 -5.88 13.63
CA SER A 127 20.07 -5.62 13.28
C SER A 127 20.33 -4.14 13.04
N CYS A 128 19.50 -3.48 12.23
CA CYS A 128 19.64 -2.04 11.97
C CYS A 128 19.48 -1.20 13.23
N THR A 129 18.53 -1.56 14.11
CA THR A 129 18.30 -0.83 15.36
C THR A 129 19.47 -1.01 16.33
N GLY A 130 19.99 -2.22 16.47
CA GLY A 130 21.13 -2.51 17.32
C GLY A 130 22.39 -1.77 16.87
N LEU A 131 22.70 -1.85 15.56
CA LEU A 131 23.84 -1.12 14.99
C LEU A 131 23.70 0.41 15.15
N SER A 132 22.48 0.95 14.97
CA SER A 132 22.22 2.39 15.16
C SER A 132 22.42 2.85 16.61
N LYS A 133 22.28 1.95 17.57
CA LYS A 133 22.53 2.21 19.00
C LYS A 133 23.98 1.96 19.41
N GLY A 134 24.84 1.58 18.47
CA GLY A 134 26.22 1.24 18.75
C GLY A 134 26.42 -0.14 19.38
N GLU A 135 25.40 -1.05 19.26
CA GLU A 135 25.57 -2.44 19.66
C GLU A 135 26.49 -3.16 18.66
N HIS A 136 27.37 -4.01 19.15
CA HIS A 136 28.32 -4.80 18.33
C HIS A 136 29.19 -3.96 17.36
N VAL A 137 29.52 -2.75 17.72
CA VAL A 137 30.55 -1.96 17.03
C VAL A 137 31.90 -2.31 17.57
N GLY A 138 32.89 -2.54 16.68
CA GLY A 138 34.27 -2.75 17.06
C GLY A 138 34.91 -1.46 17.57
N GLU A 139 36.08 -1.59 18.18
CA GLU A 139 36.93 -0.42 18.52
C GLU A 139 37.23 0.37 17.22
N PRO A 140 37.30 1.71 17.31
CA PRO A 140 37.70 2.53 16.18
C PRO A 140 39.09 2.12 15.68
N MET A 141 39.25 1.90 14.40
CA MET A 141 40.55 1.68 13.80
C MET A 141 41.34 3.01 13.81
N GLU A 142 42.55 3.01 14.30
CA GLU A 142 43.43 4.20 14.33
C GLU A 142 43.87 4.61 12.90
N ASP A 143 43.96 3.64 11.98
CA ASP A 143 44.23 3.88 10.56
C ASP A 143 43.28 3.01 9.69
N ILE A 144 42.69 3.63 8.65
CA ILE A 144 41.85 2.93 7.69
C ILE A 144 42.63 1.84 6.91
N TYR A 145 43.95 1.90 6.91
CA TYR A 145 44.82 0.90 6.29
C TYR A 145 45.23 -0.22 7.25
N ASP A 146 44.96 -0.08 8.55
CA ASP A 146 45.11 -1.13 9.55
C ASP A 146 43.96 -2.14 9.39
N VAL A 147 43.92 -2.80 8.22
CA VAL A 147 43.03 -3.94 8.01
C VAL A 147 43.55 -5.06 8.92
N PRO A 148 42.82 -5.44 9.99
CA PRO A 148 43.22 -6.57 10.81
C PRO A 148 43.50 -7.74 9.90
N ASP A 149 44.60 -8.46 10.11
CA ASP A 149 44.87 -9.70 9.40
C ASP A 149 43.60 -10.54 9.46
N VAL A 150 42.97 -10.81 8.28
CA VAL A 150 41.67 -11.48 8.16
C VAL A 150 41.67 -12.82 8.95
N LYS A 151 42.83 -13.38 9.22
CA LYS A 151 43.03 -14.55 10.10
C LYS A 151 42.72 -14.27 11.57
N ASN A 152 42.72 -13.00 12.00
CA ASN A 152 42.48 -12.59 13.39
C ASN A 152 41.12 -11.90 13.60
N VAL A 153 40.31 -11.72 12.57
CA VAL A 153 38.86 -11.37 12.71
C VAL A 153 38.13 -12.64 13.16
N THR A 154 38.49 -13.16 14.29
CA THR A 154 37.66 -14.10 15.03
C THR A 154 36.61 -13.27 15.74
N PHE A 155 35.39 -13.28 15.18
CA PHE A 155 34.26 -13.14 16.08
C PHE A 155 34.48 -14.16 17.18
N GLY A 156 34.54 -13.73 18.44
CA GLY A 156 34.77 -14.58 19.58
C GLY A 156 33.86 -15.82 19.63
N PRO A 157 33.94 -16.63 20.66
CA PRO A 157 33.06 -17.77 20.81
C PRO A 157 31.60 -17.32 20.63
N LEU A 158 30.78 -18.16 20.01
CA LEU A 158 29.32 -17.94 19.85
C LEU A 158 28.64 -17.94 21.23
N ASP A 159 28.89 -16.90 21.99
CA ASP A 159 28.25 -16.63 23.27
C ASP A 159 27.01 -15.75 23.09
N GLU A 160 26.31 -15.49 24.19
CA GLU A 160 25.05 -14.70 24.18
C GLU A 160 25.23 -13.28 23.63
N LYS A 161 26.46 -12.74 23.55
CA LYS A 161 26.78 -11.39 23.07
C LYS A 161 27.26 -11.35 21.62
N HIS A 162 27.41 -12.51 21.00
CA HIS A 162 27.89 -12.59 19.62
C HIS A 162 26.84 -12.09 18.63
N PRO A 163 27.16 -11.18 17.69
CA PRO A 163 26.20 -10.60 16.76
C PRO A 163 25.45 -11.65 15.91
N PHE A 164 26.07 -12.82 15.65
CA PHE A 164 25.38 -13.93 14.98
C PHE A 164 24.27 -14.56 15.83
N VAL A 165 24.36 -14.54 17.15
CA VAL A 165 23.30 -15.03 18.04
C VAL A 165 22.11 -14.09 18.00
N ASP A 166 22.36 -12.78 18.08
CA ASP A 166 21.29 -11.78 18.10
C ASP A 166 20.67 -11.57 16.71
N TYR A 167 21.51 -11.42 15.67
CA TYR A 167 21.06 -10.95 14.35
C TYR A 167 21.22 -12.00 13.24
N GLY A 168 22.21 -12.91 13.34
CA GLY A 168 22.50 -13.90 12.30
C GLY A 168 21.52 -15.07 12.26
N ILE A 169 20.88 -15.40 13.37
CA ILE A 169 19.95 -16.54 13.47
C ILE A 169 18.57 -16.09 13.00
N GLY A 170 18.33 -16.18 11.72
CA GLY A 170 17.03 -16.06 11.07
C GLY A 170 16.63 -17.39 10.44
N PHE A 171 15.65 -17.36 9.55
CA PHE A 171 15.30 -18.52 8.74
C PHE A 171 15.23 -18.15 7.26
N GLU A 172 15.45 -19.14 6.41
CA GLU A 172 15.32 -18.99 4.97
C GLU A 172 13.87 -19.16 4.55
N LEU A 173 13.44 -18.43 3.53
CA LEU A 173 12.12 -18.56 2.95
C LEU A 173 12.01 -19.79 2.05
N TYR A 174 13.12 -20.22 1.46
CA TYR A 174 13.20 -21.37 0.58
C TYR A 174 12.64 -22.64 1.25
N GLY A 175 11.78 -23.35 0.54
CA GLY A 175 11.12 -24.55 1.02
C GLY A 175 10.05 -24.31 2.10
N LYS A 176 9.77 -23.08 2.49
CA LYS A 176 8.71 -22.76 3.46
C LYS A 176 7.35 -22.60 2.77
N LYS A 177 6.30 -22.73 3.56
CA LYS A 177 4.91 -22.50 3.13
C LYS A 177 4.49 -21.09 3.46
N LEU A 178 3.87 -20.42 2.49
CA LEU A 178 3.23 -19.13 2.69
C LEU A 178 1.71 -19.30 2.60
N GLY A 179 1.01 -19.02 3.70
CA GLY A 179 -0.45 -18.89 3.72
C GLY A 179 -0.87 -17.52 3.19
N VAL A 180 -1.77 -17.49 2.23
CA VAL A 180 -2.35 -16.27 1.66
C VAL A 180 -3.85 -16.28 1.89
N ALA A 181 -4.32 -15.47 2.85
CA ALA A 181 -5.73 -15.25 3.11
C ALA A 181 -6.23 -14.08 2.24
N GLY A 182 -7.05 -14.39 1.24
CA GLY A 182 -7.46 -13.47 0.18
C GLY A 182 -6.57 -13.57 -1.06
N TYR A 183 -7.01 -14.31 -2.07
CA TYR A 183 -6.27 -14.55 -3.31
C TYR A 183 -6.72 -13.62 -4.45
N GLY A 184 -7.01 -12.37 -4.10
CA GLY A 184 -7.34 -11.29 -5.04
C GLY A 184 -6.11 -10.72 -5.77
N ALA A 185 -6.21 -9.48 -6.24
CA ALA A 185 -5.15 -8.84 -7.03
C ALA A 185 -3.81 -8.76 -6.26
N ILE A 186 -3.84 -8.40 -4.97
CA ILE A 186 -2.64 -8.30 -4.12
C ILE A 186 -2.10 -9.69 -3.77
N GLY A 187 -2.96 -10.60 -3.30
CA GLY A 187 -2.54 -11.94 -2.90
C GLY A 187 -1.85 -12.71 -4.02
N ARG A 188 -2.32 -12.58 -5.26
CA ARG A 188 -1.68 -13.17 -6.44
C ARG A 188 -0.30 -12.56 -6.73
N GLU A 189 -0.16 -11.24 -6.61
CA GLU A 189 1.15 -10.58 -6.79
C GLU A 189 2.16 -10.99 -5.70
N VAL A 190 1.70 -11.17 -4.46
CA VAL A 190 2.54 -11.72 -3.37
C VAL A 190 2.94 -13.15 -3.68
N ALA A 191 1.98 -14.00 -4.09
CA ALA A 191 2.22 -15.40 -4.41
C ALA A 191 3.27 -15.57 -5.53
N VAL A 192 3.18 -14.80 -6.61
CA VAL A 192 4.14 -14.83 -7.73
C VAL A 192 5.57 -14.53 -7.22
N ARG A 193 5.73 -13.52 -6.38
CA ARG A 193 7.03 -13.13 -5.82
C ARG A 193 7.55 -14.16 -4.81
N ALA A 194 6.69 -14.67 -3.94
CA ALA A 194 7.06 -15.67 -2.95
C ALA A 194 7.49 -17.01 -3.59
N LYS A 195 6.90 -17.39 -4.72
CA LYS A 195 7.36 -18.55 -5.51
C LYS A 195 8.79 -18.38 -6.00
N ALA A 196 9.21 -17.16 -6.37
CA ALA A 196 10.59 -16.91 -6.78
C ALA A 196 11.60 -17.14 -5.64
N PHE A 197 11.16 -17.08 -4.38
CA PHE A 197 11.94 -17.49 -3.20
C PHE A 197 11.87 -18.99 -2.92
N GLY A 198 11.26 -19.79 -3.79
CA GLY A 198 11.12 -21.25 -3.61
C GLY A 198 10.09 -21.63 -2.54
N MET A 199 9.11 -20.77 -2.25
CA MET A 199 8.05 -21.08 -1.29
C MET A 199 6.89 -21.84 -1.94
N GLU A 200 6.25 -22.74 -1.17
CA GLU A 200 4.94 -23.32 -1.50
C GLU A 200 3.83 -22.36 -1.08
N ILE A 201 2.89 -22.08 -1.97
CA ILE A 201 1.78 -21.14 -1.67
C ILE A 201 0.52 -21.93 -1.32
N LEU A 202 -0.03 -21.64 -0.14
CA LEU A 202 -1.32 -22.13 0.33
C LEU A 202 -2.28 -20.92 0.31
N ALA A 203 -3.33 -20.98 -0.49
CA ALA A 203 -4.22 -19.84 -0.67
C ALA A 203 -5.65 -20.17 -0.27
N TYR A 204 -6.25 -19.28 0.49
CA TYR A 204 -7.67 -19.28 0.83
C TYR A 204 -8.34 -18.03 0.30
N ASP A 205 -9.44 -18.19 -0.42
CA ASP A 205 -10.31 -17.08 -0.83
C ASP A 205 -11.74 -17.57 -1.01
N PRO A 206 -12.73 -17.06 -0.24
CA PRO A 206 -14.11 -17.55 -0.32
C PRO A 206 -14.83 -17.14 -1.62
N TYR A 207 -14.26 -16.23 -2.40
CA TYR A 207 -14.85 -15.73 -3.65
C TYR A 207 -14.09 -16.22 -4.89
N MET A 208 -12.95 -16.89 -4.72
CA MET A 208 -12.13 -17.40 -5.82
C MET A 208 -12.28 -18.92 -5.92
N PRO A 209 -12.72 -19.46 -7.07
CA PRO A 209 -12.75 -20.90 -7.28
C PRO A 209 -11.37 -21.54 -7.12
N ALA A 210 -11.33 -22.72 -6.49
CA ALA A 210 -10.09 -23.45 -6.24
C ALA A 210 -9.28 -23.71 -7.52
N GLU A 211 -9.97 -24.03 -8.62
CA GLU A 211 -9.35 -24.28 -9.92
C GLU A 211 -8.55 -23.07 -10.45
N LYS A 212 -8.99 -21.84 -10.14
CA LYS A 212 -8.26 -20.62 -10.53
C LYS A 212 -7.01 -20.42 -9.66
N ILE A 213 -7.10 -20.73 -8.37
CA ILE A 213 -5.96 -20.69 -7.45
C ILE A 213 -4.90 -21.70 -7.91
N GLU A 214 -5.32 -22.91 -8.27
CA GLU A 214 -4.45 -24.00 -8.71
C GLU A 214 -3.84 -23.74 -10.09
N ALA A 215 -4.58 -23.13 -11.01
CA ALA A 215 -4.07 -22.71 -12.30
C ALA A 215 -2.91 -21.69 -12.18
N ASP A 216 -2.92 -20.85 -11.15
CA ASP A 216 -1.81 -19.94 -10.82
C ASP A 216 -0.65 -20.69 -10.11
N GLY A 217 -0.78 -22.00 -9.88
CA GLY A 217 0.23 -22.86 -9.22
C GLY A 217 0.33 -22.62 -7.71
N ALA A 218 -0.71 -22.16 -7.05
CA ALA A 218 -0.89 -22.20 -5.61
C ALA A 218 -1.77 -23.40 -5.25
N ARG A 219 -1.73 -23.85 -4.00
CA ARG A 219 -2.64 -24.87 -3.50
C ARG A 219 -3.82 -24.20 -2.80
N ALA A 220 -5.03 -24.45 -3.27
CA ALA A 220 -6.23 -24.02 -2.59
C ALA A 220 -6.40 -24.76 -1.25
N VAL A 221 -6.79 -24.05 -0.21
CA VAL A 221 -7.06 -24.56 1.14
C VAL A 221 -8.35 -23.96 1.69
N ASP A 222 -8.98 -24.65 2.65
CA ASP A 222 -10.20 -24.25 3.34
C ASP A 222 -9.90 -23.43 4.60
#